data_7c4633ba42e9e5fd08a2dda43680f707
#
_entry.id   7c4633ba42e9e5fd08a2dda43680f707
#
_cell.length_a   1.000
_cell.length_b   1.000
_cell.length_c   1.000
_cell.angle_alpha   90.00
_cell.angle_beta   90.00
_cell.angle_gamma   90.00
#
_symmetry.space_group_name_H-M   'P 1'
#
loop_
_entity.id
_entity.type
_entity.pdbx_description
1 polymer ?
#
loop_
_entity_poly.entity_id
_entity_poly.type
_entity_poly.pdbx_seq_one_letter_code
_entity_poly.pdbx_strand_id
1 'polypeptide(L)'
;MNSVIFMKLIIIRHGDPDYEHDTLTPKGVREAKLLSERISKLDVKAFYCSPLGRAQDTASYTLDKMNRSAQTLPWLCEFEGKILSGLKYVSCWDRLPSEWTKYPEHYD
;
A
#
# COMPACT_ATOMS: atom_id res chain seq x y z
N MET A 1 35.94 9.95 -14.12
CA MET A 1 34.84 10.85 -13.78
C MET A 1 33.75 10.05 -13.04
N ASN A 2 33.40 10.49 -11.87
CA ASN A 2 32.38 9.79 -11.11
C ASN A 2 30.99 10.27 -11.50
N SER A 3 30.11 9.33 -11.85
CA SER A 3 28.70 9.64 -12.07
C SER A 3 27.96 9.53 -10.74
N VAL A 4 27.15 10.53 -10.44
CA VAL A 4 26.26 10.48 -9.27
C VAL A 4 24.85 10.25 -9.79
N ILE A 5 24.26 9.15 -9.38
CA ILE A 5 22.88 8.81 -9.74
C ILE A 5 22.00 9.14 -8.55
N PHE A 6 21.05 10.04 -8.76
CA PHE A 6 20.05 10.36 -7.76
C PHE A 6 18.74 9.65 -8.12
N MET A 7 18.19 8.94 -7.14
CA MET A 7 16.87 8.35 -7.26
C MET A 7 15.98 8.89 -6.16
N LYS A 8 14.81 9.38 -6.54
CA LYS A 8 13.79 9.78 -5.58
C LYS A 8 12.68 8.73 -5.62
N LEU A 9 12.38 8.16 -4.48
CA LEU A 9 11.30 7.19 -4.31
C LEU A 9 10.16 7.86 -3.56
N ILE A 10 8.97 7.81 -4.14
CA ILE A 10 7.75 8.33 -3.51
C ILE A 10 6.87 7.14 -3.17
N ILE A 11 6.65 6.93 -1.87
CA ILE A 11 5.81 5.84 -1.37
C ILE A 11 4.47 6.43 -0.96
N ILE A 12 3.39 5.90 -1.53
CA ILE A 12 2.04 6.38 -1.29
C ILE A 12 1.22 5.26 -0.67
N ARG A 13 0.58 5.57 0.45
CA ARG A 13 -0.38 4.66 1.07
C ARG A 13 -1.75 4.85 0.42
N HIS A 14 -2.53 3.76 0.34
CA HIS A 14 -3.90 3.83 -0.14
C HIS A 14 -4.75 4.81 0.70
N GLY A 15 -5.81 5.34 0.10
CA GLY A 15 -6.78 6.18 0.79
C GLY A 15 -7.60 5.39 1.81
N ASP A 16 -8.52 6.06 2.47
CA ASP A 16 -9.37 5.45 3.51
C ASP A 16 -10.05 4.18 2.95
N PRO A 17 -9.78 3.00 3.50
CA PRO A 17 -10.16 1.75 2.88
C PRO A 17 -11.51 1.22 3.33
N ASP A 18 -12.20 0.57 2.40
CA ASP A 18 -13.27 -0.38 2.69
C ASP A 18 -12.64 -1.78 2.54
N TYR A 19 -12.23 -2.36 3.65
CA TYR A 19 -11.54 -3.65 3.64
C TYR A 19 -12.45 -4.81 3.23
N GLU A 20 -13.74 -4.70 3.47
CA GLU A 20 -14.70 -5.75 3.11
C GLU A 20 -14.77 -5.95 1.59
N HIS A 21 -14.73 -4.86 0.84
CA HIS A 21 -14.83 -4.89 -0.61
C HIS A 21 -13.50 -4.63 -1.32
N ASP A 22 -12.41 -4.48 -0.56
CA ASP A 22 -11.08 -4.14 -1.07
C ASP A 22 -11.11 -2.95 -2.02
N THR A 23 -11.70 -1.87 -1.57
CA THR A 23 -11.82 -0.62 -2.32
C THR A 23 -11.67 0.57 -1.37
N LEU A 24 -12.07 1.74 -1.81
CA LEU A 24 -12.03 2.97 -1.02
C LEU A 24 -13.43 3.37 -0.55
N THR A 25 -13.49 3.96 0.64
CA THR A 25 -14.69 4.66 1.09
C THR A 25 -14.87 5.96 0.29
N PRO A 26 -16.04 6.62 0.37
CA PRO A 26 -16.18 7.95 -0.24
C PRO A 26 -15.12 8.95 0.22
N LYS A 27 -14.69 8.87 1.48
CA LYS A 27 -13.58 9.67 2.00
C LYS A 27 -12.28 9.31 1.29
N GLY A 28 -11.99 8.02 1.13
CA GLY A 28 -10.80 7.55 0.44
C GLY A 28 -10.74 7.99 -1.01
N VAL A 29 -11.87 8.02 -1.69
CA VAL A 29 -11.97 8.54 -3.05
C VAL A 29 -11.60 10.03 -3.10
N ARG A 30 -12.09 10.81 -2.16
CA ARG A 30 -11.72 12.23 -2.08
C ARG A 30 -10.24 12.43 -1.82
N GLU A 31 -9.67 11.61 -0.94
CA GLU A 31 -8.23 11.63 -0.66
C GLU A 31 -7.42 11.29 -1.91
N ALA A 32 -7.82 10.26 -2.64
CA ALA A 32 -7.12 9.83 -3.87
C ALA A 32 -7.20 10.91 -4.96
N LYS A 33 -8.32 11.60 -5.08
CA LYS A 33 -8.47 12.70 -6.04
C LYS A 33 -7.58 13.88 -5.68
N LEU A 34 -7.50 14.24 -4.40
CA LEU A 34 -6.61 15.32 -3.95
C LEU A 34 -5.15 14.96 -4.18
N LEU A 35 -4.78 13.70 -3.91
CA LEU A 35 -3.44 13.20 -4.16
C LEU A 35 -3.08 13.31 -5.64
N SER A 36 -4.02 12.97 -6.53
CA SER A 36 -3.79 13.03 -7.96
C SER A 36 -3.42 14.43 -8.44
N GLU A 37 -3.99 15.46 -7.82
CA GLU A 37 -3.65 16.85 -8.16
C GLU A 37 -2.20 17.19 -7.82
N ARG A 38 -1.68 16.61 -6.74
CA ARG A 38 -0.29 16.84 -6.32
C ARG A 38 0.68 16.04 -7.16
N ILE A 39 0.44 14.75 -7.32
CA ILE A 39 1.35 13.85 -8.04
C ILE A 39 1.42 14.19 -9.51
N SER A 40 0.32 14.64 -10.12
CA SER A 40 0.29 15.00 -11.54
C SER A 40 1.22 16.16 -11.90
N LYS A 41 1.64 16.93 -10.90
CA LYS A 41 2.58 18.04 -11.08
C LYS A 41 4.05 17.61 -10.99
N LEU A 42 4.30 16.36 -10.66
CA LEU A 42 5.66 15.84 -10.50
C LEU A 42 6.12 15.12 -11.75
N ASP A 43 7.42 15.17 -12.00
CA ASP A 43 8.04 14.43 -13.10
C ASP A 43 8.36 13.01 -12.60
N VAL A 44 7.41 12.11 -12.80
CA VAL A 44 7.53 10.71 -12.37
C VAL A 44 7.91 9.83 -13.55
N LYS A 45 9.00 9.09 -13.40
CA LYS A 45 9.52 8.25 -14.49
C LYS A 45 8.77 6.91 -14.58
N ALA A 46 8.45 6.31 -13.46
CA ALA A 46 7.80 5.01 -13.42
C ALA A 46 6.80 4.92 -12.26
N PHE A 47 5.73 4.16 -12.48
CA PHE A 47 4.70 3.91 -11.49
C PHE A 47 4.62 2.42 -11.21
N TYR A 48 4.53 2.08 -9.93
CA TYR A 48 4.35 0.72 -9.46
C TYR A 48 3.16 0.68 -8.49
N CYS A 49 2.41 -0.41 -8.51
CA CYS A 49 1.21 -0.50 -7.69
C CYS A 49 1.06 -1.91 -7.10
N SER A 50 0.49 -1.97 -5.92
CA SER A 50 0.07 -3.22 -5.30
C SER A 50 -1.09 -3.84 -6.09
N PRO A 51 -1.25 -5.18 -6.06
CA PRO A 51 -2.39 -5.84 -6.68
C PRO A 51 -3.70 -5.65 -5.91
N LEU A 52 -3.65 -5.15 -4.68
CA LEU A 52 -4.85 -4.98 -3.86
C LEU A 52 -5.78 -3.92 -4.45
N GLY A 53 -7.10 -4.17 -4.39
CA GLY A 53 -8.09 -3.28 -4.97
C GLY A 53 -8.04 -1.86 -4.43
N ARG A 54 -7.87 -1.70 -3.11
CA ARG A 54 -7.76 -0.38 -2.49
C ARG A 54 -6.55 0.41 -2.98
N ALA A 55 -5.46 -0.27 -3.30
CA ALA A 55 -4.26 0.38 -3.86
C ALA A 55 -4.48 0.74 -5.32
N GLN A 56 -5.06 -0.17 -6.11
CA GLN A 56 -5.38 0.08 -7.51
C GLN A 56 -6.34 1.25 -7.65
N ASP A 57 -7.36 1.32 -6.80
CA ASP A 57 -8.33 2.40 -6.81
C ASP A 57 -7.68 3.74 -6.43
N THR A 58 -6.81 3.74 -5.43
CA THR A 58 -6.08 4.95 -5.05
C THR A 58 -5.22 5.46 -6.21
N ALA A 59 -4.52 4.58 -6.89
CA ALA A 59 -3.63 4.94 -7.99
C ALA A 59 -4.39 5.37 -9.24
N SER A 60 -5.60 4.85 -9.47
CA SER A 60 -6.34 5.07 -10.72
C SER A 60 -6.56 6.55 -11.02
N TYR A 61 -6.89 7.35 -10.03
CA TYR A 61 -7.14 8.78 -10.21
C TYR A 61 -5.89 9.53 -10.69
N THR A 62 -4.73 9.17 -10.15
CA THR A 62 -3.44 9.77 -10.58
C THR A 62 -3.06 9.31 -11.98
N LEU A 63 -3.17 8.00 -12.23
CA LEU A 63 -2.78 7.42 -13.51
C LEU A 63 -3.66 7.94 -14.65
N ASP A 64 -4.97 8.02 -14.42
CA ASP A 64 -5.91 8.56 -15.41
C ASP A 64 -5.60 10.03 -15.71
N LYS A 65 -5.36 10.82 -14.66
CA LYS A 65 -5.06 12.24 -14.81
C LYS A 65 -3.77 12.49 -15.58
N MET A 66 -2.77 11.65 -15.40
CA MET A 66 -1.48 11.74 -16.06
C MET A 66 -1.41 10.99 -17.38
N ASN A 67 -2.45 10.25 -17.73
CA ASN A 67 -2.47 9.35 -18.88
C ASN A 67 -1.29 8.38 -18.84
N ARG A 68 -1.09 7.75 -17.68
CA ARG A 68 0.00 6.81 -17.42
C ARG A 68 -0.55 5.49 -16.93
N SER A 69 0.28 4.46 -16.97
CA SER A 69 -0.02 3.15 -16.40
C SER A 69 1.02 2.77 -15.37
N ALA A 70 0.65 1.87 -14.47
CA ALA A 70 1.55 1.36 -13.45
C ALA A 70 1.81 -0.13 -13.66
N GLN A 71 3.02 -0.57 -13.33
CA GLN A 71 3.32 -1.99 -13.26
C GLN A 71 2.84 -2.52 -11.91
N THR A 72 2.01 -3.55 -11.95
CA THR A 72 1.56 -4.23 -10.73
C THR A 72 2.64 -5.20 -10.26
N LEU A 73 3.07 -5.04 -9.02
CA LEU A 73 4.07 -5.90 -8.40
C LEU A 73 3.38 -6.76 -7.34
N PRO A 74 3.31 -8.10 -7.53
CA PRO A 74 2.58 -8.98 -6.61
C PRO A 74 3.08 -8.92 -5.16
N TRP A 75 4.34 -8.61 -4.95
CA TRP A 75 4.94 -8.55 -3.61
C TRP A 75 4.66 -7.23 -2.88
N LEU A 76 4.07 -6.22 -3.55
CA LEU A 76 3.68 -4.96 -2.92
C LEU A 76 2.36 -5.12 -2.15
N CYS A 77 2.30 -6.13 -1.29
CA CYS A 77 1.15 -6.34 -0.41
C CYS A 77 1.54 -6.04 1.03
N GLU A 78 0.56 -5.68 1.83
CA GLU A 78 0.78 -5.52 3.26
C GLU A 78 1.16 -6.86 3.87
N PHE A 79 2.07 -6.80 4.84
CA PHE A 79 2.37 -7.96 5.66
C PHE A 79 1.15 -8.29 6.51
N GLU A 80 0.59 -9.48 6.34
CA GLU A 80 -0.63 -9.88 7.06
C GLU A 80 -0.38 -10.08 8.55
N GLY A 81 0.79 -10.59 8.91
CA GLY A 81 1.22 -10.69 10.30
C GLY A 81 0.22 -11.38 11.22
N LYS A 82 -0.26 -12.57 10.85
CA LYS A 82 -1.19 -13.32 11.67
C LYS A 82 -0.45 -14.10 12.74
N ILE A 83 -0.91 -14.00 13.98
CA ILE A 83 -0.38 -14.74 15.11
C ILE A 83 -1.47 -15.56 15.76
N LEU A 84 -1.06 -16.66 16.42
CA LEU A 84 -1.98 -17.52 17.15
C LEU A 84 -2.30 -16.91 18.52
N SER A 85 -3.58 -16.70 18.79
CA SER A 85 -4.07 -16.23 20.09
C SER A 85 -5.21 -17.14 20.55
N GLY A 86 -4.91 -18.03 21.48
CA GLY A 86 -5.83 -19.10 21.83
C GLY A 86 -6.00 -20.09 20.69
N LEU A 87 -7.23 -20.28 20.21
CA LEU A 87 -7.53 -21.18 19.10
C LEU A 87 -7.73 -20.44 17.76
N LYS A 88 -7.45 -19.12 17.72
CA LYS A 88 -7.69 -18.29 16.53
C LYS A 88 -6.43 -17.56 16.11
N TYR A 89 -6.27 -17.39 14.82
CA TYR A 89 -5.26 -16.47 14.30
C TYR A 89 -5.83 -15.05 14.28
N VAL A 90 -5.03 -14.13 14.78
CA VAL A 90 -5.38 -12.70 14.83
C VAL A 90 -4.24 -11.89 14.23
N SER A 91 -4.53 -10.65 13.84
CA SER A 91 -3.49 -9.75 13.36
C SER A 91 -2.49 -9.44 14.47
N CYS A 92 -1.19 -9.51 14.15
CA CYS A 92 -0.15 -9.16 15.13
C CYS A 92 -0.27 -7.72 15.61
N TRP A 93 -0.86 -6.84 14.81
CA TRP A 93 -1.05 -5.43 15.17
C TRP A 93 -2.07 -5.24 16.30
N ASP A 94 -2.90 -6.24 16.55
CA ASP A 94 -3.91 -6.21 17.61
C ASP A 94 -3.37 -6.78 18.92
N ARG A 95 -2.09 -7.13 18.98
CA ARG A 95 -1.46 -7.76 20.14
C ARG A 95 -0.17 -7.06 20.50
N LEU A 96 0.24 -7.22 21.76
CA LEU A 96 1.52 -6.69 22.24
C LEU A 96 2.68 -7.44 21.56
N PRO A 97 3.80 -6.75 21.30
CA PRO A 97 4.95 -7.39 20.67
C PRO A 97 5.45 -8.63 21.39
N SER A 98 5.29 -8.70 22.72
CA SER A 98 5.67 -9.87 23.50
C SER A 98 4.90 -11.15 23.13
N GLU A 99 3.73 -11.01 22.50
CA GLU A 99 2.92 -12.15 22.06
C GLU A 99 3.33 -12.67 20.69
N TRP A 100 4.09 -11.88 19.92
CA TRP A 100 4.46 -12.25 18.54
C TRP A 100 5.40 -13.44 18.50
N THR A 101 6.24 -13.62 19.51
CA THR A 101 7.19 -14.74 19.60
C THR A 101 6.81 -15.75 20.67
N LYS A 102 5.57 -15.76 21.11
CA LYS A 102 5.09 -16.64 22.15
C LYS A 102 5.03 -18.10 21.70
N TYR A 103 4.78 -18.35 20.44
CA TYR A 103 4.69 -19.68 19.87
C TYR A 103 5.72 -19.85 18.76
N PRO A 104 6.30 -21.06 18.60
CA PRO A 104 7.32 -21.32 17.56
C PRO A 104 6.85 -21.00 16.13
N GLU A 105 5.58 -21.21 15.83
CA GLU A 105 5.00 -20.92 14.52
C GLU A 105 4.99 -19.44 14.14
N HIS A 106 5.31 -18.56 15.09
CA HIS A 106 5.43 -17.12 14.83
C HIS A 106 6.84 -16.72 14.39
N TYR A 107 7.81 -17.66 14.44
CA TYR A 107 9.23 -17.35 14.21
C TYR A 107 9.49 -17.39 12.72
N ASP A 108 9.05 -16.87 11.88
CA ASP A 108 9.38 -16.74 10.46
C ASP A 108 8.48 -15.67 9.86
#